data_9302363798c091cff16eb96904498728
#
_entry.id   9302363798c091cff16eb96904498728
#
_cell.length_a   1.000
_cell.length_b   1.000
_cell.length_c   1.000
_cell.angle_alpha   90.00
_cell.angle_beta   90.00
_cell.angle_gamma   90.00
#
_symmetry.space_group_name_H-M   'P 1'
#
loop_
_entity.id
_entity.type
_entity.pdbx_description
1 polymer ?
#
loop_
_entity_poly.entity_id
_entity_poly.type
_entity_poly.pdbx_seq_one_letter_code
_entity_poly.pdbx_strand_id
1 'polypeptide(L)'
;LKPDIVAPGTFILSALTRYNTQSVGWMPYNSSYVYMGGTSMSTPLTAGATALLLEHLIYNLGHQDPSSSLIKAIFAVSATDMVGQYNSATNGAGESTPNDHEGWGRVDLRNALNTTFIENESVTTGDNRGWSFNVPASAPDLNIALSWIDPESTPIAGVNLVNDLDLAIKDPSGTW
;
A
#
# COMPACT_ATOMS: atom_id res chain seq x y z
N LEU A 1 11.13 2.44 -6.44
CA LEU A 1 10.73 1.07 -6.18
C LEU A 1 9.30 0.82 -6.67
N LYS A 2 9.05 -0.30 -7.34
CA LYS A 2 7.73 -0.80 -7.76
C LYS A 2 7.76 -2.33 -7.74
N PRO A 3 6.63 -2.99 -7.39
CA PRO A 3 5.32 -2.42 -7.04
C PRO A 3 5.33 -1.68 -5.70
N ASP A 4 4.29 -0.89 -5.39
CA ASP A 4 4.13 -0.37 -4.02
C ASP A 4 3.61 -1.47 -3.08
N ILE A 5 2.60 -2.20 -3.51
CA ILE A 5 2.00 -3.33 -2.79
C ILE A 5 1.57 -4.41 -3.78
N VAL A 6 1.26 -5.60 -3.30
CA VAL A 6 0.71 -6.70 -4.10
C VAL A 6 -0.64 -7.17 -3.55
N ALA A 7 -1.40 -7.85 -4.39
CA ALA A 7 -2.68 -8.46 -4.03
C ALA A 7 -2.86 -9.79 -4.76
N PRO A 8 -3.75 -10.69 -4.29
CA PRO A 8 -4.03 -11.95 -4.96
C PRO A 8 -4.40 -11.74 -6.43
N GLY A 9 -3.71 -12.43 -7.32
CA GLY A 9 -3.89 -12.31 -8.77
C GLY A 9 -3.89 -13.64 -9.49
N THR A 10 -3.94 -14.77 -8.77
CA THR A 10 -3.89 -16.12 -9.34
C THR A 10 -5.14 -16.90 -8.98
N PHE A 11 -5.76 -17.57 -9.98
CA PHE A 11 -7.01 -18.32 -9.82
C PHE A 11 -8.14 -17.48 -9.17
N ILE A 12 -8.31 -16.27 -9.65
CA ILE A 12 -9.39 -15.39 -9.18
C ILE A 12 -10.67 -15.73 -9.95
N LEU A 13 -11.71 -16.11 -9.21
CA LEU A 13 -13.02 -16.36 -9.77
C LEU A 13 -13.78 -15.05 -9.97
N SER A 14 -14.19 -14.77 -11.20
CA SER A 14 -14.95 -13.57 -11.55
C SER A 14 -15.95 -13.84 -12.67
N ALA A 15 -16.77 -12.83 -12.98
CA ALA A 15 -17.81 -12.94 -13.98
C ALA A 15 -17.21 -13.15 -15.39
N LEU A 16 -17.80 -14.09 -16.14
CA LEU A 16 -17.48 -14.33 -17.53
C LEU A 16 -18.29 -13.36 -18.42
N THR A 17 -17.61 -12.68 -19.34
CA THR A 17 -18.30 -11.86 -20.34
C THR A 17 -19.17 -12.72 -21.27
N ARG A 18 -20.35 -12.23 -21.60
CA ARG A 18 -21.23 -12.87 -22.58
C ARG A 18 -20.99 -12.38 -24.00
N TYR A 19 -20.20 -11.33 -24.17
CA TYR A 19 -19.93 -10.71 -25.48
C TYR A 19 -18.72 -11.30 -26.20
N ASN A 20 -17.80 -11.93 -25.49
CA ASN A 20 -16.62 -12.56 -26.07
C ASN A 20 -16.54 -14.03 -25.66
N THR A 21 -17.09 -14.90 -26.50
CA THR A 21 -17.08 -16.35 -26.29
C THR A 21 -15.73 -17.01 -26.59
N GLN A 22 -14.76 -16.25 -27.13
CA GLN A 22 -13.41 -16.75 -27.43
C GLN A 22 -12.47 -16.71 -26.22
N SER A 23 -12.80 -15.93 -25.17
CA SER A 23 -12.00 -15.87 -23.96
C SER A 23 -12.45 -16.94 -22.99
N VAL A 24 -11.72 -18.03 -22.93
CA VAL A 24 -11.99 -19.14 -22.00
C VAL A 24 -11.37 -18.95 -20.62
N GLY A 25 -10.62 -17.86 -20.41
CA GLY A 25 -9.85 -17.64 -19.17
C GLY A 25 -8.84 -18.75 -18.94
N TRP A 26 -8.46 -18.96 -17.67
CA TRP A 26 -7.59 -20.07 -17.30
C TRP A 26 -8.36 -21.37 -17.12
N MET A 27 -9.52 -21.30 -16.48
CA MET A 27 -10.38 -22.44 -16.22
C MET A 27 -11.84 -21.97 -16.11
N PRO A 28 -12.75 -22.48 -16.95
CA PRO A 28 -14.18 -22.20 -16.80
C PRO A 28 -14.69 -22.80 -15.49
N TYR A 29 -15.50 -22.03 -14.75
CA TYR A 29 -16.22 -22.53 -13.58
C TYR A 29 -17.64 -22.95 -13.96
N ASN A 30 -18.34 -22.09 -14.70
CA ASN A 30 -19.66 -22.38 -15.30
C ASN A 30 -19.95 -21.39 -16.43
N SER A 31 -21.17 -21.32 -16.91
CA SER A 31 -21.58 -20.41 -17.99
C SER A 31 -21.51 -18.92 -17.65
N SER A 32 -21.34 -18.56 -16.39
CA SER A 32 -21.36 -17.16 -15.92
C SER A 32 -20.07 -16.74 -15.21
N TYR A 33 -19.20 -17.67 -14.86
CA TYR A 33 -17.98 -17.42 -14.08
C TYR A 33 -16.78 -18.18 -14.63
N VAL A 34 -15.60 -17.59 -14.46
CA VAL A 34 -14.33 -18.12 -14.95
C VAL A 34 -13.21 -17.79 -13.97
N TYR A 35 -12.23 -18.69 -13.87
CA TYR A 35 -10.97 -18.40 -13.19
C TYR A 35 -9.99 -17.72 -14.14
N MET A 36 -9.40 -16.64 -13.68
CA MET A 36 -8.33 -15.94 -14.40
C MET A 36 -7.19 -15.55 -13.45
N GLY A 37 -6.06 -15.17 -14.02
CA GLY A 37 -4.92 -14.67 -13.27
C GLY A 37 -4.17 -13.59 -14.01
N GLY A 38 -3.48 -12.76 -13.24
CA GLY A 38 -2.67 -11.65 -13.68
C GLY A 38 -2.86 -10.44 -12.78
N THR A 39 -2.08 -9.40 -13.02
CA THR A 39 -2.19 -8.11 -12.34
C THR A 39 -3.55 -7.43 -12.57
N SER A 40 -4.22 -7.78 -13.70
CA SER A 40 -5.59 -7.35 -13.99
C SER A 40 -6.64 -7.88 -13.01
N MET A 41 -6.31 -8.90 -12.22
CA MET A 41 -7.14 -9.45 -11.14
C MET A 41 -6.73 -8.89 -9.79
N SER A 42 -5.44 -8.62 -9.57
CA SER A 42 -4.92 -7.97 -8.35
C SER A 42 -5.37 -6.52 -8.23
N THR A 43 -5.36 -5.78 -9.34
CA THR A 43 -5.74 -4.37 -9.37
C THR A 43 -7.16 -4.11 -8.85
N PRO A 44 -8.22 -4.77 -9.33
CA PRO A 44 -9.57 -4.54 -8.83
C PRO A 44 -9.76 -5.01 -7.37
N LEU A 45 -8.99 -6.00 -6.90
CA LEU A 45 -9.00 -6.36 -5.47
C LEU A 45 -8.45 -5.22 -4.61
N THR A 46 -7.35 -4.61 -5.04
CA THR A 46 -6.80 -3.43 -4.36
C THR A 46 -7.75 -2.24 -4.46
N ALA A 47 -8.38 -2.02 -5.62
CA ALA A 47 -9.38 -0.97 -5.79
C ALA A 47 -10.60 -1.17 -4.86
N GLY A 48 -11.07 -2.42 -4.71
CA GLY A 48 -12.13 -2.76 -3.76
C GLY A 48 -11.71 -2.52 -2.30
N ALA A 49 -10.50 -2.89 -1.93
CA ALA A 49 -9.95 -2.59 -0.61
C ALA A 49 -9.84 -1.07 -0.37
N THR A 50 -9.44 -0.30 -1.39
CA THR A 50 -9.41 1.16 -1.34
C THR A 50 -10.81 1.76 -1.12
N ALA A 51 -11.82 1.25 -1.82
CA ALA A 51 -13.20 1.72 -1.64
C ALA A 51 -13.71 1.50 -0.21
N LEU A 52 -13.42 0.34 0.37
CA LEU A 52 -13.78 0.04 1.76
C LEU A 52 -12.99 0.90 2.78
N LEU A 53 -11.71 1.16 2.50
CA LEU A 53 -10.90 2.06 3.32
C LEU A 53 -11.45 3.50 3.25
N LEU A 54 -11.79 3.99 2.07
CA LEU A 54 -12.42 5.31 1.89
C LEU A 54 -13.76 5.41 2.62
N GLU A 55 -14.60 4.38 2.52
CA GLU A 55 -15.84 4.31 3.27
C GLU A 55 -15.60 4.45 4.78
N HIS A 56 -14.61 3.71 5.30
CA HIS A 56 -14.24 3.77 6.71
C HIS A 56 -13.74 5.16 7.13
N LEU A 57 -12.83 5.75 6.36
CA LEU A 57 -12.29 7.09 6.65
C LEU A 57 -13.40 8.14 6.67
N ILE A 58 -14.28 8.14 5.66
CA ILE A 58 -15.31 9.15 5.50
C ILE A 58 -16.45 8.98 6.51
N TYR A 59 -17.02 7.77 6.61
CA TYR A 59 -18.25 7.57 7.37
C TYR A 59 -18.02 7.14 8.83
N ASN A 60 -16.95 6.41 9.10
CA ASN A 60 -16.70 5.94 10.46
C ASN A 60 -15.78 6.89 11.23
N LEU A 61 -14.79 7.48 10.57
CA LEU A 61 -13.85 8.41 11.20
C LEU A 61 -14.18 9.88 10.93
N GLY A 62 -15.13 10.17 10.03
CA GLY A 62 -15.53 11.54 9.69
C GLY A 62 -14.48 12.33 8.90
N HIS A 63 -13.46 11.64 8.38
CA HIS A 63 -12.38 12.24 7.62
C HIS A 63 -12.83 12.48 6.17
N GLN A 64 -13.26 13.69 5.89
CA GLN A 64 -13.75 14.06 4.57
C GLN A 64 -12.57 14.30 3.61
N ASP A 65 -12.71 13.85 2.36
CA ASP A 65 -11.76 14.06 1.28
C ASP A 65 -10.34 13.49 1.54
N PRO A 66 -10.22 12.17 1.84
CA PRO A 66 -8.92 11.52 2.03
C PRO A 66 -8.08 11.60 0.75
N SER A 67 -6.83 12.04 0.85
CA SER A 67 -5.95 12.15 -0.31
C SER A 67 -5.42 10.80 -0.80
N SER A 68 -4.98 10.75 -2.05
CA SER A 68 -4.31 9.57 -2.59
C SER A 68 -2.99 9.26 -1.88
N SER A 69 -2.29 10.27 -1.35
CA SER A 69 -1.08 10.09 -0.55
C SER A 69 -1.38 9.42 0.79
N LEU A 70 -2.48 9.79 1.46
CA LEU A 70 -2.92 9.11 2.68
C LEU A 70 -3.21 7.63 2.42
N ILE A 71 -3.99 7.32 1.39
CA ILE A 71 -4.32 5.94 1.03
C ILE A 71 -3.05 5.13 0.75
N LYS A 72 -2.10 5.71 0.04
CA LYS A 72 -0.81 5.08 -0.26
C LYS A 72 0.00 4.81 1.01
N ALA A 73 0.10 5.79 1.93
CA ALA A 73 0.80 5.63 3.20
C ALA A 73 0.15 4.53 4.06
N ILE A 74 -1.18 4.53 4.18
CA ILE A 74 -1.91 3.51 4.95
C ILE A 74 -1.64 2.11 4.39
N PHE A 75 -1.75 1.91 3.08
CA PHE A 75 -1.47 0.59 2.50
C PHE A 75 0.00 0.18 2.63
N ALA A 76 0.94 1.11 2.52
CA ALA A 76 2.35 0.81 2.70
C ALA A 76 2.65 0.31 4.13
N VAL A 77 2.15 1.02 5.15
CA VAL A 77 2.45 0.70 6.55
C VAL A 77 1.66 -0.50 7.08
N SER A 78 0.51 -0.79 6.48
CA SER A 78 -0.38 -1.88 6.88
C SER A 78 -0.18 -3.19 6.12
N ALA A 79 0.64 -3.17 5.06
CA ALA A 79 0.89 -4.34 4.24
C ALA A 79 1.50 -5.49 5.05
N THR A 80 1.17 -6.71 4.66
CA THR A 80 1.73 -7.91 5.26
C THR A 80 2.90 -8.41 4.41
N ASP A 81 4.08 -8.48 5.00
CA ASP A 81 5.27 -9.08 4.40
C ASP A 81 4.99 -10.55 4.03
N MET A 82 5.35 -10.94 2.79
CA MET A 82 5.15 -12.29 2.27
C MET A 82 6.44 -13.10 2.38
N VAL A 83 6.95 -13.26 3.58
CA VAL A 83 8.17 -14.00 3.88
C VAL A 83 8.20 -15.38 3.22
N GLY A 84 9.30 -15.72 2.57
CA GLY A 84 9.57 -17.08 2.06
C GLY A 84 9.16 -17.34 0.61
N GLN A 85 8.62 -16.36 -0.11
CA GLN A 85 8.16 -16.58 -1.48
C GLN A 85 9.26 -16.49 -2.55
N TYR A 86 10.25 -15.63 -2.37
CA TYR A 86 11.20 -15.27 -3.43
C TYR A 86 12.64 -15.75 -3.19
N ASN A 87 12.96 -16.17 -1.99
CA ASN A 87 14.28 -16.67 -1.67
C ASN A 87 14.20 -18.05 -0.99
N SER A 88 14.25 -19.10 -1.79
CA SER A 88 14.23 -20.48 -1.29
C SER A 88 15.47 -20.86 -0.46
N ALA A 89 16.60 -20.18 -0.67
CA ALA A 89 17.84 -20.46 0.05
C ALA A 89 17.85 -19.90 1.47
N THR A 90 17.09 -18.81 1.69
CA THR A 90 17.00 -18.13 2.98
C THR A 90 15.60 -18.21 3.59
N ASN A 91 14.65 -18.91 2.93
CA ASN A 91 13.22 -18.93 3.30
C ASN A 91 12.64 -17.52 3.44
N GLY A 92 13.10 -16.59 2.60
CA GLY A 92 12.73 -15.18 2.69
C GLY A 92 13.41 -14.41 3.82
N ALA A 93 14.20 -15.09 4.66
CA ALA A 93 15.02 -14.39 5.64
C ALA A 93 16.15 -13.65 4.92
N GLY A 94 16.10 -12.33 4.90
CA GLY A 94 17.13 -11.48 4.32
C GLY A 94 16.68 -10.49 3.25
N GLU A 95 15.46 -10.63 2.71
CA GLU A 95 14.84 -9.55 1.92
C GLU A 95 13.89 -8.78 2.80
N SER A 96 14.34 -7.62 3.27
CA SER A 96 13.47 -6.69 3.99
C SER A 96 12.49 -6.03 3.01
N THR A 97 11.28 -5.80 3.43
CA THR A 97 10.37 -4.87 2.74
C THR A 97 10.82 -3.42 2.97
N PRO A 98 10.71 -2.54 1.96
CA PRO A 98 10.19 -2.82 0.62
C PRO A 98 11.23 -3.44 -0.31
N ASN A 99 10.78 -4.33 -1.21
CA ASN A 99 11.61 -4.95 -2.24
C ASN A 99 10.93 -4.94 -3.63
N ASP A 100 11.66 -5.32 -4.69
CA ASP A 100 11.16 -5.27 -6.07
C ASP A 100 10.12 -6.37 -6.40
N HIS A 101 9.89 -7.33 -5.51
CA HIS A 101 8.97 -8.44 -5.73
C HIS A 101 7.56 -8.14 -5.20
N GLU A 102 7.48 -7.54 -4.04
CA GLU A 102 6.22 -7.31 -3.33
C GLU A 102 6.02 -5.86 -2.86
N GLY A 103 7.00 -4.98 -3.07
CA GLY A 103 6.97 -3.64 -2.51
C GLY A 103 6.96 -3.68 -1.00
N TRP A 104 5.96 -3.07 -0.37
CA TRP A 104 5.74 -3.09 1.08
C TRP A 104 5.05 -4.38 1.57
N GLY A 105 4.64 -5.25 0.65
CA GLY A 105 3.97 -6.50 0.96
C GLY A 105 2.55 -6.60 0.38
N ARG A 106 1.82 -7.61 0.84
CA ARG A 106 0.45 -7.86 0.42
C ARG A 106 -0.53 -6.92 1.14
N VAL A 107 -1.49 -6.37 0.39
CA VAL A 107 -2.57 -5.57 0.95
C VAL A 107 -3.29 -6.29 2.09
N ASP A 108 -3.43 -5.62 3.23
CA ASP A 108 -4.16 -6.09 4.39
C ASP A 108 -5.15 -5.03 4.84
N LEU A 109 -6.42 -5.21 4.46
CA LEU A 109 -7.46 -4.25 4.78
C LEU A 109 -7.75 -4.17 6.29
N ARG A 110 -7.61 -5.27 7.04
CA ARG A 110 -7.83 -5.25 8.49
C ARG A 110 -6.83 -4.33 9.18
N ASN A 111 -5.55 -4.45 8.83
CA ASN A 111 -4.51 -3.59 9.36
C ASN A 111 -4.73 -2.14 8.91
N ALA A 112 -5.09 -1.94 7.63
CA ALA A 112 -5.36 -0.61 7.07
C ALA A 112 -6.47 0.13 7.82
N LEU A 113 -7.57 -0.54 8.16
CA LEU A 113 -8.69 0.03 8.92
C LEU A 113 -8.34 0.39 10.38
N ASN A 114 -7.24 -0.12 10.92
CA ASN A 114 -6.76 0.16 12.27
C ASN A 114 -5.53 1.10 12.29
N THR A 115 -5.13 1.62 11.15
CA THR A 115 -3.97 2.52 11.05
C THR A 115 -4.33 3.91 11.54
N THR A 116 -3.48 4.47 12.42
CA THR A 116 -3.58 5.88 12.81
C THR A 116 -2.84 6.74 11.79
N PHE A 117 -3.37 7.92 11.48
CA PHE A 117 -2.79 8.81 10.48
C PHE A 117 -2.83 10.28 10.89
N ILE A 118 -2.00 11.06 10.26
CA ILE A 118 -2.02 12.53 10.26
C ILE A 118 -2.01 12.95 8.78
N GLU A 119 -2.87 13.90 8.42
CA GLU A 119 -3.00 14.37 7.06
C GLU A 119 -3.17 15.89 7.01
N ASN A 120 -3.03 16.47 5.81
CA ASN A 120 -3.17 17.90 5.54
C ASN A 120 -2.11 18.77 6.24
N GLU A 121 -0.93 18.21 6.51
CA GLU A 121 0.22 18.95 6.97
C GLU A 121 1.02 19.50 5.79
N SER A 122 1.65 20.63 6.02
CA SER A 122 2.53 21.26 5.04
C SER A 122 3.85 21.71 5.68
N VAL A 123 4.90 21.61 4.90
CA VAL A 123 6.24 22.11 5.28
C VAL A 123 6.81 22.95 4.16
N THR A 124 7.62 23.92 4.48
CA THR A 124 8.42 24.71 3.53
C THR A 124 9.90 24.36 3.67
N THR A 125 10.69 24.70 2.67
CA THR A 125 12.13 24.41 2.67
C THR A 125 12.81 24.90 3.95
N GLY A 126 13.45 23.97 4.66
CA GLY A 126 14.14 24.22 5.92
C GLY A 126 13.28 24.11 7.18
N ASP A 127 11.97 23.91 7.02
CA ASP A 127 11.08 23.63 8.14
C ASP A 127 11.07 22.14 8.51
N ASN A 128 10.62 21.87 9.74
CA ASN A 128 10.28 20.54 10.18
C ASN A 128 8.94 20.54 10.93
N ARG A 129 8.29 19.38 10.96
CA ARG A 129 7.10 19.10 11.75
C ARG A 129 7.37 17.88 12.63
N GLY A 130 6.82 17.88 13.83
CA GLY A 130 7.02 16.79 14.77
C GLY A 130 5.75 16.49 15.55
N TRP A 131 5.51 15.21 15.78
CA TRP A 131 4.39 14.70 16.56
C TRP A 131 4.91 13.73 17.61
N SER A 132 4.24 13.69 18.75
CA SER A 132 4.52 12.72 19.81
C SER A 132 3.35 11.80 19.99
N PHE A 133 3.62 10.53 20.11
CA PHE A 133 2.59 9.52 20.37
C PHE A 133 3.13 8.43 21.30
N ASN A 134 2.24 7.76 22.01
CA ASN A 134 2.61 6.68 22.90
C ASN A 134 2.59 5.36 22.14
N VAL A 135 3.72 4.66 22.17
CA VAL A 135 3.81 3.27 21.70
C VAL A 135 3.59 2.37 22.91
N PRO A 136 2.54 1.50 22.92
CA PRO A 136 2.33 0.56 24.01
C PRO A 136 3.54 -0.36 24.18
N ALA A 137 3.93 -0.65 25.41
CA ALA A 137 5.06 -1.55 25.70
C ALA A 137 4.85 -2.98 25.14
N SER A 138 3.61 -3.34 24.84
CA SER A 138 3.26 -4.63 24.22
C SER A 138 3.23 -4.61 22.68
N ALA A 139 3.48 -3.46 22.05
CA ALA A 139 3.55 -3.39 20.60
C ALA A 139 4.77 -4.16 20.10
N PRO A 140 4.62 -5.13 19.17
CA PRO A 140 5.75 -5.88 18.65
C PRO A 140 6.66 -5.01 17.80
N ASP A 141 6.05 -4.11 17.00
CA ASP A 141 6.73 -3.27 16.02
C ASP A 141 6.05 -1.90 15.92
N LEU A 142 6.80 -0.92 15.44
CA LEU A 142 6.32 0.39 15.05
C LEU A 142 6.65 0.61 13.58
N ASN A 143 5.61 0.68 12.74
CA ASN A 143 5.75 1.01 11.33
C ASN A 143 5.20 2.40 11.08
N ILE A 144 5.98 3.24 10.42
CA ILE A 144 5.58 4.61 10.05
C ILE A 144 5.87 4.82 8.57
N ALA A 145 4.90 5.38 7.85
CA ALA A 145 5.07 5.76 6.45
C ALA A 145 4.81 7.24 6.25
N LEU A 146 5.65 7.88 5.46
CA LEU A 146 5.47 9.23 4.95
C LEU A 146 5.14 9.16 3.46
N SER A 147 4.10 9.87 3.04
CA SER A 147 3.72 9.99 1.63
C SER A 147 3.21 11.40 1.35
N TRP A 148 3.58 11.93 0.21
CA TRP A 148 3.15 13.25 -0.24
C TRP A 148 2.84 13.26 -1.72
N ILE A 149 2.13 14.29 -2.17
CA ILE A 149 1.90 14.57 -3.58
C ILE A 149 2.97 15.55 -4.03
N ASP A 150 3.94 15.04 -4.77
CA ASP A 150 5.00 15.87 -5.33
C ASP A 150 4.52 16.52 -6.62
N PRO A 151 4.83 17.81 -6.90
CA PRO A 151 4.51 18.41 -8.17
C PRO A 151 5.29 17.77 -9.32
N GLU A 152 4.80 17.96 -10.53
CA GLU A 152 5.46 17.48 -11.73
C GLU A 152 6.82 18.15 -11.95
N SER A 153 7.82 17.39 -12.29
CA SER A 153 9.12 17.90 -12.71
C SER A 153 9.15 18.18 -14.23
N THR A 154 10.24 18.78 -14.71
CA THR A 154 10.40 19.00 -16.16
C THR A 154 10.74 17.68 -16.86
N PRO A 155 10.28 17.46 -18.12
CA PRO A 155 10.47 16.19 -18.86
C PRO A 155 11.93 15.76 -19.07
N ILE A 156 12.88 16.68 -18.95
CA ILE A 156 14.32 16.42 -19.14
C ILE A 156 15.12 16.48 -17.83
N ALA A 157 14.45 16.54 -16.68
CA ALA A 157 15.12 16.56 -15.39
C ALA A 157 15.86 15.25 -15.15
N GLY A 158 17.10 15.33 -14.68
CA GLY A 158 17.89 14.17 -14.27
C GLY A 158 17.38 13.53 -12.96
N VAL A 159 16.68 14.32 -12.13
CA VAL A 159 15.99 13.89 -10.91
C VAL A 159 14.57 14.43 -11.00
N ASN A 160 13.59 13.57 -10.85
CA ASN A 160 12.18 13.93 -10.96
C ASN A 160 11.53 14.28 -9.61
N LEU A 161 12.19 13.99 -8.49
CA LEU A 161 11.76 14.39 -7.16
C LEU A 161 11.96 15.91 -7.00
N VAL A 162 10.86 16.64 -6.80
CA VAL A 162 10.87 18.11 -6.64
C VAL A 162 11.02 18.48 -5.18
N ASN A 163 10.25 17.82 -4.29
CA ASN A 163 10.33 18.01 -2.86
C ASN A 163 10.87 16.73 -2.20
N ASP A 164 12.04 16.82 -1.60
CA ASP A 164 12.69 15.73 -0.88
C ASP A 164 12.38 15.87 0.61
N LEU A 165 11.55 14.94 1.13
CA LEU A 165 11.12 14.93 2.53
C LEU A 165 11.72 13.74 3.27
N ASP A 166 12.30 14.02 4.42
CA ASP A 166 12.84 13.02 5.31
C ASP A 166 11.88 12.67 6.45
N LEU A 167 11.87 11.40 6.83
CA LEU A 167 11.19 10.90 8.01
C LEU A 167 12.20 10.45 9.05
N ALA A 168 12.12 11.02 10.24
CA ALA A 168 12.97 10.65 11.36
C ALA A 168 12.14 10.30 12.60
N ILE A 169 12.60 9.31 13.35
CA ILE A 169 11.96 8.87 14.60
C ILE A 169 12.93 9.11 15.74
N LYS A 170 12.42 9.75 16.79
CA LYS A 170 13.19 9.98 18.02
C LYS A 170 12.62 9.12 19.14
N ASP A 171 13.45 8.32 19.74
CA ASP A 171 13.08 7.48 20.86
C ASP A 171 12.86 8.29 22.16
N PRO A 172 12.27 7.71 23.23
CA PRO A 172 12.08 8.40 24.50
C PRO A 172 13.39 8.82 25.20
N SER A 173 14.53 8.22 24.83
CA SER A 173 15.85 8.60 25.35
C SER A 173 16.44 9.84 24.66
N GLY A 174 15.82 10.26 23.57
CA GLY A 174 16.26 11.39 22.77
C GLY A 174 17.22 11.03 21.62
N THR A 175 17.37 9.73 21.31
CA THR A 175 18.17 9.23 20.20
C THR A 175 17.33 9.24 18.90
N TRP A 176 17.93 9.70 17.80
CA TRP A 176 17.34 9.71 16.45
C TRP A 176 17.67 8.42 15.70
#